data_d638c35bf93715eb30df22c8eb61eb32
#
_entry.id   d638c35bf93715eb30df22c8eb61eb32
#
_cell.length_a   1.000
_cell.length_b   1.000
_cell.length_c   1.000
_cell.angle_alpha   90.00
_cell.angle_beta   90.00
_cell.angle_gamma   90.00
#
_symmetry.space_group_name_H-M   'P 1'
#
loop_
_entity.id
_entity.type
_entity.pdbx_description
1 polymer ?
#
loop_
_entity_poly.entity_id
_entity_poly.type
_entity_poly.pdbx_seq_one_letter_code
_entity_poly.pdbx_strand_id
1 'polypeptide(L)'
;YEAHLERGGKMMITLGGAMSTAELGISLAEMIRQDKVQIITCTGANLEEDIMNLVAHSHYKRVPDYRDFTPQDEWNLLQNHMNRVTDTCIPEEEAFRRLQQHIFKIWKDADNKGERYLPYEFMYKLLRSGELEQYYEIDPKNSWMLAACEKNIPIIVPGWEDSTMGNIFTAYCIKGELKPSTIKGGIETMMFLTDW
;
A
#
# COMPACT_ATOMS: atom_id res chain seq x y z
N TYR A 1 26.68 -4.82 -4.79
CA TYR A 1 25.62 -3.88 -4.44
C TYR A 1 26.15 -2.78 -3.51
N GLU A 2 26.68 -3.11 -2.32
CA GLU A 2 27.22 -2.10 -1.37
C GLU A 2 28.30 -1.22 -2.00
N ALA A 3 29.28 -1.82 -2.64
CA ALA A 3 30.33 -1.08 -3.37
C ALA A 3 29.79 -0.17 -4.51
N HIS A 4 28.58 -0.43 -5.02
CA HIS A 4 27.93 0.46 -5.97
C HIS A 4 27.35 1.70 -5.27
N LEU A 5 26.69 1.51 -4.13
CA LEU A 5 26.16 2.61 -3.30
C LEU A 5 27.27 3.51 -2.76
N GLU A 6 28.37 2.92 -2.26
CA GLU A 6 29.54 3.65 -1.77
C GLU A 6 30.15 4.59 -2.83
N ARG A 7 30.01 4.25 -4.11
CA ARG A 7 30.44 5.08 -5.23
C ARG A 7 29.38 6.06 -5.73
N GLY A 8 28.31 6.28 -4.96
CA GLY A 8 27.21 7.18 -5.32
C GLY A 8 26.19 6.57 -6.27
N GLY A 9 26.20 5.26 -6.45
CA GLY A 9 25.15 4.54 -7.20
C GLY A 9 23.81 4.55 -6.46
N LYS A 10 22.74 4.20 -7.19
CA LYS A 10 21.38 4.13 -6.63
C LYS A 10 20.84 2.71 -6.75
N MET A 11 19.96 2.33 -5.80
CA MET A 11 19.25 1.06 -5.78
C MET A 11 17.76 1.29 -5.99
N MET A 12 17.22 0.67 -7.03
CA MET A 12 15.78 0.48 -7.21
C MET A 12 15.41 -0.93 -6.75
N ILE A 13 14.43 -1.04 -5.89
CA ILE A 13 13.82 -2.33 -5.51
C ILE A 13 12.49 -2.49 -6.23
N THR A 14 12.25 -3.70 -6.77
CA THR A 14 10.99 -4.08 -7.39
C THR A 14 10.30 -5.15 -6.55
N LEU A 15 9.04 -4.93 -6.18
CA LEU A 15 8.23 -5.88 -5.41
C LEU A 15 7.11 -6.42 -6.30
N GLY A 16 7.08 -7.74 -6.49
CA GLY A 16 5.94 -8.45 -7.06
C GLY A 16 4.73 -8.46 -6.10
N GLY A 17 3.64 -9.14 -6.47
CA GLY A 17 2.45 -9.21 -5.64
C GLY A 17 2.69 -9.90 -4.29
N ALA A 18 1.87 -9.58 -3.29
CA ALA A 18 1.79 -10.21 -1.96
C ALA A 18 3.09 -10.18 -1.10
N MET A 19 4.07 -9.35 -1.42
CA MET A 19 5.32 -9.27 -0.66
C MET A 19 5.10 -8.59 0.70
N SER A 20 4.19 -7.62 0.78
CA SER A 20 3.80 -6.98 2.04
C SER A 20 2.99 -7.94 2.93
N THR A 21 2.05 -8.70 2.37
CA THR A 21 1.31 -9.75 3.08
C THR A 21 2.25 -10.85 3.61
N ALA A 22 3.33 -11.14 2.89
CA ALA A 22 4.37 -12.08 3.33
C ALA A 22 5.36 -11.50 4.35
N GLU A 23 5.12 -10.29 4.84
CA GLU A 23 5.93 -9.57 5.84
C GLU A 23 7.39 -9.36 5.46
N LEU A 24 7.72 -9.28 4.17
CA LEU A 24 9.07 -8.92 3.73
C LEU A 24 9.42 -7.45 4.06
N GLY A 25 8.42 -6.68 4.48
CA GLY A 25 8.57 -5.30 4.92
C GLY A 25 9.58 -5.11 6.04
N ILE A 26 9.71 -6.07 6.96
CA ILE A 26 10.65 -6.00 8.08
C ILE A 26 12.09 -5.79 7.59
N SER A 27 12.55 -6.61 6.64
CA SER A 27 13.90 -6.49 6.07
C SER A 27 14.03 -5.25 5.17
N LEU A 28 12.99 -4.92 4.41
CA LEU A 28 12.99 -3.77 3.52
C LEU A 28 13.01 -2.45 4.30
N ALA A 29 12.25 -2.35 5.40
CA ALA A 29 12.23 -1.18 6.27
C ALA A 29 13.63 -0.85 6.81
N GLU A 30 14.37 -1.87 7.24
CA GLU A 30 15.75 -1.70 7.72
C GLU A 30 16.69 -1.23 6.59
N MET A 31 16.60 -1.83 5.40
CA MET A 31 17.38 -1.41 4.24
C MET A 31 17.12 0.06 3.86
N ILE A 32 15.87 0.48 3.92
CA ILE A 32 15.46 1.86 3.65
C ILE A 32 16.07 2.82 4.68
N ARG A 33 15.96 2.52 5.98
CA ARG A 33 16.50 3.37 7.05
C ARG A 33 18.01 3.49 7.00
N GLN A 34 18.70 2.48 6.50
CA GLN A 34 20.15 2.49 6.26
C GLN A 34 20.55 3.19 4.94
N ASP A 35 19.62 3.88 4.26
CA ASP A 35 19.86 4.57 2.99
C ASP A 35 20.33 3.65 1.84
N LYS A 36 19.99 2.36 1.92
CA LYS A 36 20.36 1.34 0.92
C LYS A 36 19.36 1.23 -0.24
N VAL A 37 18.26 1.97 -0.19
CA VAL A 37 17.19 1.99 -1.22
C VAL A 37 16.85 3.43 -1.55
N GLN A 38 16.84 3.78 -2.83
CA GLN A 38 16.57 5.15 -3.27
C GLN A 38 15.25 5.30 -4.02
N ILE A 39 14.70 4.20 -4.54
CA ILE A 39 13.39 4.16 -5.20
C ILE A 39 12.82 2.75 -5.09
N ILE A 40 11.49 2.66 -5.05
CA ILE A 40 10.76 1.38 -5.04
C ILE A 40 9.78 1.37 -6.21
N THR A 41 9.63 0.23 -6.89
CA THR A 41 8.48 -0.02 -7.75
C THR A 41 7.74 -1.25 -7.25
N CYS A 42 6.42 -1.19 -7.17
CA CYS A 42 5.62 -2.27 -6.62
C CYS A 42 4.21 -2.30 -7.20
N THR A 43 3.46 -3.35 -6.91
CA THR A 43 2.02 -3.39 -7.16
C THR A 43 1.28 -2.50 -6.17
N GLY A 44 0.07 -2.05 -6.53
CA GLY A 44 -0.78 -1.28 -5.62
C GLY A 44 -1.13 -2.04 -4.33
N ALA A 45 -1.31 -3.36 -4.43
CA ALA A 45 -1.52 -4.23 -3.28
C ALA A 45 -0.39 -4.13 -2.25
N ASN A 46 0.88 -4.16 -2.68
CA ASN A 46 2.00 -3.99 -1.74
C ASN A 46 1.96 -2.65 -0.99
N LEU A 47 1.54 -1.58 -1.69
CA LEU A 47 1.44 -0.24 -1.11
C LEU A 47 0.43 -0.17 0.04
N GLU A 48 -0.72 -0.84 -0.12
CA GLU A 48 -1.81 -0.82 0.87
C GLU A 48 -1.67 -1.88 1.95
N GLU A 49 -1.19 -3.08 1.60
CA GLU A 49 -1.14 -4.23 2.51
C GLU A 49 -0.13 -4.06 3.65
N ASP A 50 0.98 -3.33 3.45
CA ASP A 50 1.90 -3.01 4.54
C ASP A 50 1.22 -2.11 5.60
N ILE A 51 0.42 -1.14 5.15
CA ILE A 51 -0.35 -0.27 6.06
C ILE A 51 -1.48 -1.06 6.72
N MET A 52 -2.15 -1.95 5.98
CA MET A 52 -3.18 -2.83 6.53
C MET A 52 -2.60 -3.77 7.60
N ASN A 53 -1.43 -4.35 7.36
CA ASN A 53 -0.73 -5.16 8.34
C ASN A 53 -0.36 -4.34 9.59
N LEU A 54 0.07 -3.11 9.42
CA LEU A 54 0.41 -2.20 10.52
C LEU A 54 -0.78 -1.95 11.47
N VAL A 55 -2.01 -1.86 10.93
CA VAL A 55 -3.21 -1.45 11.69
C VAL A 55 -4.17 -2.59 12.00
N ALA A 56 -3.95 -3.81 11.51
CA ALA A 56 -4.90 -4.91 11.63
C ALA A 56 -4.24 -6.30 11.79
N HIS A 57 -2.96 -6.35 12.12
CA HIS A 57 -2.16 -7.59 12.17
C HIS A 57 -2.80 -8.71 13.01
N SER A 58 -3.31 -8.39 14.18
CA SER A 58 -3.90 -9.37 15.10
C SER A 58 -5.22 -9.98 14.58
N HIS A 59 -5.82 -9.38 13.57
CA HIS A 59 -7.07 -9.82 12.95
C HIS A 59 -6.83 -10.71 11.70
N TYR A 60 -5.59 -10.81 11.24
CA TYR A 60 -5.24 -11.67 10.11
C TYR A 60 -5.38 -13.14 10.47
N LYS A 61 -5.78 -13.96 9.49
CA LYS A 61 -5.93 -15.40 9.67
C LYS A 61 -5.16 -16.16 8.61
N ARG A 62 -4.32 -17.10 9.04
CA ARG A 62 -3.66 -18.01 8.10
C ARG A 62 -4.55 -19.20 7.76
N VAL A 63 -4.56 -19.58 6.48
CA VAL A 63 -5.30 -20.70 5.91
C VAL A 63 -4.36 -21.50 4.99
N PRO A 64 -3.42 -22.28 5.55
CA PRO A 64 -2.36 -22.93 4.78
C PRO A 64 -2.89 -23.92 3.72
N ASP A 65 -4.04 -24.51 3.99
CA ASP A 65 -4.68 -25.52 3.12
C ASP A 65 -5.60 -24.87 2.06
N TYR A 66 -5.45 -23.59 1.78
CA TYR A 66 -6.33 -22.83 0.88
C TYR A 66 -6.49 -23.44 -0.52
N ARG A 67 -5.51 -24.24 -0.98
CA ARG A 67 -5.60 -24.90 -2.29
C ARG A 67 -6.65 -26.01 -2.35
N ASP A 68 -7.06 -26.52 -1.19
CA ASP A 68 -8.09 -27.54 -1.04
C ASP A 68 -9.48 -26.94 -0.78
N PHE A 69 -9.58 -25.61 -0.75
CA PHE A 69 -10.84 -24.91 -0.50
C PHE A 69 -11.84 -25.12 -1.61
N THR A 70 -13.06 -25.44 -1.19
CA THR A 70 -14.22 -25.48 -2.06
C THR A 70 -14.81 -24.07 -2.24
N PRO A 71 -15.68 -23.86 -3.25
CA PRO A 71 -16.42 -22.59 -3.37
C PRO A 71 -17.22 -22.22 -2.11
N GLN A 72 -17.66 -23.22 -1.32
CA GLN A 72 -18.37 -22.98 -0.08
C GLN A 72 -17.42 -22.46 1.02
N ASP A 73 -16.18 -22.92 1.05
CA ASP A 73 -15.17 -22.42 2.01
C ASP A 73 -14.84 -20.95 1.72
N GLU A 74 -14.66 -20.60 0.44
CA GLU A 74 -14.45 -19.21 0.02
C GLU A 74 -15.66 -18.32 0.36
N TRP A 75 -16.87 -18.82 0.13
CA TRP A 75 -18.09 -18.12 0.51
C TRP A 75 -18.18 -17.89 2.03
N ASN A 76 -17.80 -18.89 2.82
CA ASN A 76 -17.77 -18.78 4.28
C ASN A 76 -16.77 -17.73 4.76
N LEU A 77 -15.60 -17.61 4.13
CA LEU A 77 -14.64 -16.53 4.44
C LEU A 77 -15.25 -15.17 4.16
N LEU A 78 -15.87 -15.00 3.00
CA LEU A 78 -16.53 -13.74 2.62
C LEU A 78 -17.66 -13.37 3.60
N GLN A 79 -18.49 -14.33 4.03
CA GLN A 79 -19.55 -14.10 5.02
C GLN A 79 -19.00 -13.72 6.39
N ASN A 80 -17.77 -14.10 6.70
CA ASN A 80 -17.06 -13.72 7.92
C ASN A 80 -16.19 -12.47 7.73
N HIS A 81 -16.43 -11.68 6.67
CA HIS A 81 -15.71 -10.44 6.37
C HIS A 81 -14.19 -10.61 6.24
N MET A 82 -13.78 -11.74 5.65
CA MET A 82 -12.38 -12.06 5.38
C MET A 82 -12.09 -12.07 3.90
N ASN A 83 -11.04 -11.38 3.48
CA ASN A 83 -10.56 -11.34 2.10
C ASN A 83 -9.28 -12.16 1.98
N ARG A 84 -9.33 -13.28 1.26
CA ARG A 84 -8.20 -14.20 1.16
C ARG A 84 -7.20 -13.76 0.08
N VAL A 85 -5.95 -13.65 0.48
CA VAL A 85 -4.78 -13.46 -0.41
C VAL A 85 -3.87 -14.68 -0.23
N THR A 86 -3.94 -15.65 -1.12
CA THR A 86 -3.26 -16.94 -1.03
C THR A 86 -3.58 -17.67 0.28
N ASP A 87 -2.63 -17.89 1.17
CA ASP A 87 -2.78 -18.56 2.46
C ASP A 87 -3.11 -17.63 3.63
N THR A 88 -3.36 -16.36 3.35
CA THR A 88 -3.61 -15.32 4.36
C THR A 88 -4.96 -14.64 4.10
N CYS A 89 -5.75 -14.46 5.14
CA CYS A 89 -7.00 -13.71 5.08
C CYS A 89 -6.83 -12.38 5.80
N ILE A 90 -7.20 -11.29 5.11
CA ILE A 90 -7.16 -9.92 5.59
C ILE A 90 -8.57 -9.52 6.02
N PRO A 91 -8.78 -8.95 7.22
CA PRO A 91 -10.10 -8.56 7.69
C PRO A 91 -10.63 -7.35 6.91
N GLU A 92 -11.93 -7.35 6.59
CA GLU A 92 -12.58 -6.27 5.85
C GLU A 92 -12.61 -4.97 6.67
N GLU A 93 -13.11 -5.03 7.91
CA GLU A 93 -13.39 -3.83 8.70
C GLU A 93 -12.11 -3.20 9.25
N GLU A 94 -11.25 -3.99 9.87
CA GLU A 94 -10.05 -3.50 10.56
C GLU A 94 -8.94 -3.08 9.59
N ALA A 95 -8.92 -3.65 8.37
CA ALA A 95 -7.94 -3.29 7.35
C ALA A 95 -8.54 -2.39 6.27
N PHE A 96 -9.37 -2.94 5.36
CA PHE A 96 -9.83 -2.23 4.18
C PHE A 96 -10.71 -1.02 4.52
N ARG A 97 -11.74 -1.19 5.36
CA ARG A 97 -12.67 -0.09 5.69
C ARG A 97 -11.99 0.97 6.54
N ARG A 98 -11.13 0.57 7.48
CA ARG A 98 -10.32 1.52 8.26
C ARG A 98 -9.46 2.38 7.34
N LEU A 99 -8.69 1.76 6.45
CA LEU A 99 -7.85 2.49 5.52
C LEU A 99 -8.68 3.39 4.59
N GLN A 100 -9.78 2.88 4.03
CA GLN A 100 -10.71 3.61 3.18
C GLN A 100 -11.25 4.89 3.84
N GLN A 101 -11.70 4.80 5.09
CA GLN A 101 -12.30 5.94 5.80
C GLN A 101 -11.33 7.10 5.96
N HIS A 102 -10.06 6.80 6.23
CA HIS A 102 -9.04 7.82 6.45
C HIS A 102 -8.52 8.39 5.12
N ILE A 103 -8.21 7.54 4.15
CA ILE A 103 -7.67 8.01 2.88
C ILE A 103 -8.69 8.77 2.05
N PHE A 104 -9.97 8.45 2.15
CA PHE A 104 -11.03 9.19 1.44
C PHE A 104 -11.04 10.68 1.79
N LYS A 105 -10.83 11.03 3.05
CA LYS A 105 -10.74 12.44 3.47
C LYS A 105 -9.61 13.18 2.75
N ILE A 106 -8.48 12.50 2.58
CA ILE A 106 -7.29 13.07 1.93
C ILE A 106 -7.51 13.21 0.42
N TRP A 107 -8.12 12.20 -0.22
CA TRP A 107 -8.51 12.29 -1.63
C TRP A 107 -9.50 13.43 -1.87
N LYS A 108 -10.50 13.56 -0.99
CA LYS A 108 -11.55 14.59 -1.10
C LYS A 108 -10.99 16.00 -0.91
N ASP A 109 -10.06 16.17 0.03
CA ASP A 109 -9.39 17.45 0.25
C ASP A 109 -8.56 17.86 -0.99
N ALA A 110 -7.77 16.94 -1.54
CA ALA A 110 -7.01 17.18 -2.77
C ALA A 110 -7.93 17.50 -3.96
N ASP A 111 -9.02 16.73 -4.15
CA ASP A 111 -9.98 16.96 -5.21
C ASP A 111 -10.62 18.36 -5.13
N ASN A 112 -11.02 18.76 -3.92
CA ASN A 112 -11.61 20.09 -3.69
C ASN A 112 -10.62 21.23 -3.97
N LYS A 113 -9.34 21.01 -3.71
CA LYS A 113 -8.26 21.99 -3.98
C LYS A 113 -7.75 21.94 -5.43
N GLY A 114 -8.17 20.96 -6.23
CA GLY A 114 -7.64 20.71 -7.57
C GLY A 114 -6.20 20.22 -7.57
N GLU A 115 -5.74 19.69 -6.45
CA GLU A 115 -4.41 19.09 -6.29
C GLU A 115 -4.38 17.68 -6.84
N ARG A 116 -3.23 17.27 -7.39
CA ARG A 116 -3.03 15.97 -8.03
C ARG A 116 -1.74 15.34 -7.54
N TYR A 117 -1.81 14.07 -7.14
CA TYR A 117 -0.67 13.36 -6.58
C TYR A 117 -0.55 11.95 -7.18
N LEU A 118 0.65 11.39 -7.11
CA LEU A 118 0.89 9.97 -7.38
C LEU A 118 0.27 9.11 -6.25
N PRO A 119 -0.08 7.85 -6.52
CA PRO A 119 -0.72 6.98 -5.53
C PRO A 119 0.00 6.94 -4.18
N TYR A 120 1.33 6.76 -4.19
CA TYR A 120 2.12 6.68 -2.96
C TYR A 120 2.13 8.00 -2.16
N GLU A 121 2.03 9.14 -2.82
CA GLU A 121 2.01 10.44 -2.12
C GLU A 121 0.75 10.59 -1.27
N PHE A 122 -0.37 10.01 -1.69
CA PHE A 122 -1.58 9.95 -0.87
C PHE A 122 -1.39 9.06 0.37
N MET A 123 -0.73 7.90 0.22
CA MET A 123 -0.40 7.04 1.35
C MET A 123 0.54 7.75 2.34
N TYR A 124 1.52 8.50 1.83
CA TYR A 124 2.41 9.30 2.69
C TYR A 124 1.67 10.43 3.43
N LYS A 125 0.72 11.09 2.77
CA LYS A 125 -0.14 12.07 3.44
C LYS A 125 -0.94 11.41 4.57
N LEU A 126 -1.45 10.21 4.35
CA LEU A 126 -2.17 9.45 5.37
C LEU A 126 -1.26 9.07 6.54
N LEU A 127 -0.08 8.52 6.28
CA LEU A 127 0.86 8.15 7.34
C LEU A 127 1.32 9.38 8.15
N ARG A 128 1.63 10.48 7.47
CA ARG A 128 2.07 11.74 8.12
C ARG A 128 0.96 12.45 8.91
N SER A 129 -0.31 12.15 8.67
CA SER A 129 -1.42 12.72 9.43
C SER A 129 -1.46 12.23 10.88
N GLY A 130 -0.85 11.09 11.17
CA GLY A 130 -0.90 10.43 12.47
C GLY A 130 -2.25 9.79 12.81
N GLU A 131 -3.26 9.91 11.94
CA GLU A 131 -4.61 9.39 12.21
C GLU A 131 -4.65 7.87 12.41
N LEU A 132 -3.68 7.13 11.84
CA LEU A 132 -3.60 5.67 11.96
C LEU A 132 -2.82 5.20 13.19
N GLU A 133 -2.03 6.05 13.85
CA GLU A 133 -1.14 5.64 14.94
C GLU A 133 -1.85 4.93 16.09
N GLN A 134 -3.08 5.36 16.41
CA GLN A 134 -3.91 4.75 17.45
C GLN A 134 -4.32 3.30 17.15
N TYR A 135 -4.14 2.84 15.91
CA TYR A 135 -4.50 1.49 15.45
C TYR A 135 -3.28 0.61 15.22
N TYR A 136 -2.07 1.08 15.46
CA TYR A 136 -0.88 0.26 15.23
C TYR A 136 -0.86 -0.96 16.15
N GLU A 137 -0.74 -2.13 15.53
CA GLU A 137 -0.74 -3.43 16.22
C GLU A 137 0.63 -4.13 16.15
N ILE A 138 1.51 -3.68 15.24
CA ILE A 138 2.90 -4.12 15.16
C ILE A 138 3.84 -2.94 15.43
N ASP A 139 5.11 -3.24 15.70
CA ASP A 139 6.13 -2.21 15.88
C ASP A 139 6.26 -1.39 14.56
N PRO A 140 6.05 -0.07 14.59
CA PRO A 140 6.14 0.80 13.42
C PRO A 140 7.46 0.68 12.64
N LYS A 141 8.55 0.29 13.34
CA LYS A 141 9.84 0.06 12.68
C LYS A 141 9.82 -1.07 11.65
N ASN A 142 8.86 -1.98 11.75
CA ASN A 142 8.70 -3.11 10.83
C ASN A 142 7.94 -2.76 9.55
N SER A 143 7.32 -1.58 9.47
CA SER A 143 6.64 -1.12 8.26
C SER A 143 7.63 -0.48 7.28
N TRP A 144 7.71 -1.04 6.08
CA TRP A 144 8.51 -0.46 5.01
C TRP A 144 7.88 0.82 4.43
N MET A 145 6.55 0.92 4.46
CA MET A 145 5.84 2.13 4.04
C MET A 145 6.13 3.31 4.96
N LEU A 146 6.19 3.09 6.28
CA LEU A 146 6.62 4.11 7.23
C LEU A 146 8.08 4.51 7.00
N ALA A 147 8.98 3.55 6.85
CA ALA A 147 10.39 3.82 6.56
C ALA A 147 10.56 4.63 5.27
N ALA A 148 9.84 4.25 4.21
CA ALA A 148 9.86 4.96 2.94
C ALA A 148 9.28 6.39 3.04
N CYS A 149 8.23 6.55 3.83
CA CYS A 149 7.61 7.85 4.12
C CYS A 149 8.56 8.77 4.92
N GLU A 150 9.25 8.25 5.93
CA GLU A 150 10.26 8.96 6.73
C GLU A 150 11.40 9.47 5.85
N LYS A 151 11.91 8.62 4.95
CA LYS A 151 13.00 8.93 4.02
C LYS A 151 12.55 9.66 2.76
N ASN A 152 11.25 9.83 2.57
CA ASN A 152 10.64 10.43 1.37
C ASN A 152 11.08 9.72 0.07
N ILE A 153 11.19 8.40 0.10
CA ILE A 153 11.57 7.60 -1.06
C ILE A 153 10.42 7.56 -2.07
N PRO A 154 10.67 7.84 -3.36
CA PRO A 154 9.62 7.71 -4.36
C PRO A 154 9.21 6.24 -4.56
N ILE A 155 7.91 6.02 -4.74
CA ILE A 155 7.36 4.70 -5.03
C ILE A 155 6.58 4.75 -6.34
N ILE A 156 7.02 3.94 -7.30
CA ILE A 156 6.38 3.80 -8.60
C ILE A 156 5.39 2.65 -8.55
N VAL A 157 4.13 2.92 -8.85
CA VAL A 157 3.03 1.94 -8.77
C VAL A 157 2.33 1.86 -10.12
N PRO A 158 2.88 1.13 -11.10
CA PRO A 158 2.20 0.89 -12.38
C PRO A 158 0.92 0.09 -12.15
N GLY A 159 -0.18 0.50 -12.75
CA GLY A 159 -1.45 -0.20 -12.61
C GLY A 159 -2.04 -0.14 -11.20
N TRP A 160 -1.84 0.98 -10.51
CA TRP A 160 -2.41 1.17 -9.16
C TRP A 160 -3.93 0.94 -9.12
N GLU A 161 -4.60 1.19 -10.22
CA GLU A 161 -6.03 0.99 -10.38
C GLU A 161 -6.47 -0.46 -10.14
N ASP A 162 -5.54 -1.41 -10.25
CA ASP A 162 -5.76 -2.85 -10.00
C ASP A 162 -5.54 -3.26 -8.52
N SER A 163 -5.50 -2.30 -7.62
CA SER A 163 -5.47 -2.53 -6.17
C SER A 163 -6.84 -2.33 -5.53
N THR A 164 -7.00 -2.75 -4.26
CA THR A 164 -8.26 -2.55 -3.53
C THR A 164 -8.56 -1.06 -3.36
N MET A 165 -7.59 -0.25 -2.95
CA MET A 165 -7.79 1.19 -2.82
C MET A 165 -8.01 1.85 -4.18
N GLY A 166 -7.40 1.36 -5.26
CA GLY A 166 -7.66 1.80 -6.63
C GLY A 166 -9.11 1.53 -7.06
N ASN A 167 -9.61 0.33 -6.77
CA ASN A 167 -11.01 -0.04 -7.01
C ASN A 167 -11.98 0.82 -6.18
N ILE A 168 -11.67 1.06 -4.92
CA ILE A 168 -12.47 1.92 -4.03
C ILE A 168 -12.48 3.36 -4.54
N PHE A 169 -11.34 3.91 -4.95
CA PHE A 169 -11.26 5.23 -5.55
C PHE A 169 -12.11 5.32 -6.83
N THR A 170 -12.04 4.29 -7.69
CA THR A 170 -12.87 4.18 -8.90
C THR A 170 -14.36 4.20 -8.55
N ALA A 171 -14.79 3.48 -7.51
CA ALA A 171 -16.18 3.49 -7.07
C ALA A 171 -16.64 4.90 -6.63
N TYR A 172 -15.80 5.67 -5.96
CA TYR A 172 -16.10 7.07 -5.63
C TYR A 172 -16.18 7.97 -6.87
N CYS A 173 -15.34 7.72 -7.87
CA CYS A 173 -15.44 8.45 -9.16
C CYS A 173 -16.76 8.13 -9.89
N ILE A 174 -17.18 6.87 -9.92
CA ILE A 174 -18.46 6.45 -10.52
C ILE A 174 -19.64 7.12 -9.82
N LYS A 175 -19.59 7.27 -8.49
CA LYS A 175 -20.62 7.97 -7.72
C LYS A 175 -20.57 9.50 -7.87
N GLY A 176 -19.57 10.05 -8.56
CA GLY A 176 -19.38 11.50 -8.70
C GLY A 176 -18.86 12.19 -7.45
N GLU A 177 -18.34 11.45 -6.50
CA GLU A 177 -17.78 11.99 -5.25
C GLU A 177 -16.35 12.48 -5.40
N LEU A 178 -15.58 11.89 -6.32
CA LEU A 178 -14.20 12.26 -6.67
C LEU A 178 -14.03 12.38 -8.18
N LYS A 179 -13.02 13.14 -8.61
CA LYS A 179 -12.62 13.21 -10.02
C LYS A 179 -11.49 12.21 -10.31
N PRO A 180 -11.55 11.46 -11.43
CA PRO A 180 -10.46 10.56 -11.82
C PRO A 180 -9.09 11.25 -11.90
N SER A 181 -9.08 12.54 -12.26
CA SER A 181 -7.86 13.33 -12.40
C SER A 181 -7.15 13.66 -11.08
N THR A 182 -7.77 13.43 -9.93
CA THR A 182 -7.16 13.69 -8.61
C THR A 182 -5.92 12.84 -8.39
N ILE A 183 -5.92 11.61 -8.92
CA ILE A 183 -4.74 10.75 -8.93
C ILE A 183 -4.03 10.86 -10.27
N LYS A 184 -2.70 11.03 -10.24
CA LYS A 184 -1.87 11.01 -11.43
C LYS A 184 -1.82 9.60 -12.00
N GLY A 185 -2.08 9.47 -13.30
CA GLY A 185 -2.19 8.16 -13.99
C GLY A 185 -0.85 7.56 -14.40
N GLY A 186 -0.93 6.41 -15.08
CA GLY A 186 0.24 5.63 -15.49
C GLY A 186 1.23 6.40 -16.36
N ILE A 187 0.77 7.27 -17.26
CA ILE A 187 1.65 8.10 -18.10
C ILE A 187 2.48 9.06 -17.23
N GLU A 188 1.85 9.74 -16.27
CA GLU A 188 2.54 10.67 -15.36
C GLU A 188 3.51 9.91 -14.42
N THR A 189 3.14 8.69 -14.02
CA THR A 189 4.01 7.79 -13.26
C THR A 189 5.28 7.44 -14.05
N MET A 190 5.12 7.11 -15.35
CA MET A 190 6.26 6.81 -16.21
C MET A 190 7.13 8.02 -16.52
N MET A 191 6.52 9.19 -16.70
CA MET A 191 7.27 10.45 -16.84
C MET A 191 8.12 10.71 -15.59
N PHE A 192 7.54 10.58 -14.41
CA PHE A 192 8.26 10.73 -13.15
C PHE A 192 9.46 9.76 -13.05
N LEU A 193 9.26 8.48 -13.41
CA LEU A 193 10.33 7.48 -13.40
C LEU A 193 11.46 7.82 -14.39
N THR A 194 11.10 8.37 -15.55
CA THR A 194 12.07 8.75 -16.58
C THR A 194 12.93 9.94 -16.15
N ASP A 195 12.34 10.87 -15.40
CA ASP A 195 13.05 12.05 -14.88
C ASP A 195 13.93 11.73 -13.67
N TRP A 196 13.64 10.67 -12.91
CA TRP A 196 14.40 10.23 -11.74
C TRP A 196 15.74 9.59 -12.11
#